data_3f605fe768ff6482fff342beee29f7d8
#
_entry.id   3f605fe768ff6482fff342beee29f7d8
#
_cell.length_a   1.000
_cell.length_b   1.000
_cell.length_c   1.000
_cell.angle_alpha   90.00
_cell.angle_beta   90.00
_cell.angle_gamma   90.00
#
_symmetry.space_group_name_H-M   'P 1'
#
loop_
_entity.id
_entity.type
_entity.pdbx_description
1 polymer ?
#
loop_
_entity_poly.entity_id
_entity_poly.type
_entity_poly.pdbx_seq_one_letter_code
_entity_poly.pdbx_strand_id
1 'polypeptide(L)'
;MLVDDSAVIRGLLTRTLESDPNIEIVASASNGEQAILVMKRHAIEVVVLDIEMPVMDGLTALPRLLAIDRDVKVIMASTLTHKNAKVSFQALAAGAADYIPKPSATRDIHSGEDFRRELTQKVKGLGAAYRLNRGEGRADAAASGYPARAVSSPKAIMRDKTADAGASDARAIDLRRASPGKVDIIAIGSSTGGPEALLALMKELNGSVDVPVMITQHMPPTFTTILADHIGRASGKKCAEAVDGEPVLPGRIFLAPGDYHMTVALENGEKVIRLNQDPPVNYCRPAVDMMLTSLAQTYGRNVLAVILTGMGHDGLDGGRAVTEADGIVIAQDEATSVIWGMPGAVAQAGLCSAVLPIDRIAPYLRQNAGRRVK
;
A
#
# COMPACT_ATOMS: atom_id res chain seq x y z
N MET A 1 0.00 -20.60 -6.42
CA MET A 1 0.82 -21.68 -5.84
C MET A 1 1.05 -21.44 -4.36
N LEU A 2 1.03 -22.50 -3.55
CA LEU A 2 1.35 -22.43 -2.11
C LEU A 2 2.69 -23.14 -1.84
N VAL A 3 3.57 -22.49 -1.10
CA VAL A 3 4.91 -23.01 -0.75
C VAL A 3 5.14 -22.87 0.75
N ASP A 4 5.12 -23.98 1.47
CA ASP A 4 5.27 -24.06 2.92
C ASP A 4 5.69 -25.48 3.29
N ASP A 5 6.54 -25.69 4.27
CA ASP A 5 7.00 -27.04 4.65
C ASP A 5 5.93 -27.82 5.43
N SER A 6 5.04 -27.13 6.13
CA SER A 6 3.94 -27.71 6.89
C SER A 6 2.75 -28.12 6.00
N ALA A 7 2.49 -29.43 5.89
CA ALA A 7 1.31 -29.93 5.19
C ALA A 7 0.00 -29.43 5.80
N VAL A 8 -0.03 -29.15 7.10
CA VAL A 8 -1.20 -28.64 7.83
C VAL A 8 -1.48 -27.21 7.38
N ILE A 9 -0.45 -26.36 7.32
CA ILE A 9 -0.57 -24.97 6.86
C ILE A 9 -0.99 -24.94 5.40
N ARG A 10 -0.35 -25.72 4.51
CA ARG A 10 -0.76 -25.81 3.10
C ARG A 10 -2.23 -26.19 2.97
N GLY A 11 -2.69 -27.21 3.72
CA GLY A 11 -4.11 -27.61 3.71
C GLY A 11 -5.07 -26.55 4.23
N LEU A 12 -4.66 -25.74 5.23
CA LEU A 12 -5.42 -24.61 5.73
C LEU A 12 -5.53 -23.49 4.68
N LEU A 13 -4.40 -23.10 4.09
CA LEU A 13 -4.32 -22.07 3.06
C LEU A 13 -5.11 -22.47 1.79
N THR A 14 -5.02 -23.74 1.37
CA THR A 14 -5.80 -24.27 0.24
C THR A 14 -7.30 -24.10 0.50
N ARG A 15 -7.82 -24.60 1.62
CA ARG A 15 -9.24 -24.47 1.97
C ARG A 15 -9.70 -23.03 2.09
N THR A 16 -8.82 -22.16 2.61
CA THR A 16 -9.10 -20.71 2.72
C THR A 16 -9.25 -20.08 1.35
N LEU A 17 -8.32 -20.33 0.44
CA LEU A 17 -8.29 -19.68 -0.87
C LEU A 17 -9.31 -20.26 -1.84
N GLU A 18 -9.49 -21.59 -1.87
CA GLU A 18 -10.48 -22.26 -2.73
C GLU A 18 -11.94 -22.05 -2.28
N SER A 19 -12.16 -21.42 -1.12
CA SER A 19 -13.50 -20.95 -0.76
C SER A 19 -13.98 -19.78 -1.66
N ASP A 20 -13.07 -19.08 -2.34
CA ASP A 20 -13.41 -18.09 -3.36
C ASP A 20 -13.35 -18.72 -4.75
N PRO A 21 -14.45 -18.75 -5.53
CA PRO A 21 -14.52 -19.43 -6.84
C PRO A 21 -13.60 -18.82 -7.91
N ASN A 22 -13.00 -17.64 -7.65
CA ASN A 22 -12.08 -16.98 -8.56
C ASN A 22 -10.61 -17.32 -8.26
N ILE A 23 -10.35 -18.22 -7.31
CA ILE A 23 -8.99 -18.64 -6.94
C ILE A 23 -8.83 -20.14 -7.14
N GLU A 24 -7.84 -20.53 -7.93
CA GLU A 24 -7.46 -21.92 -8.14
C GLU A 24 -6.04 -22.16 -7.59
N ILE A 25 -5.87 -23.21 -6.77
CA ILE A 25 -4.56 -23.66 -6.31
C ILE A 25 -3.95 -24.63 -7.31
N VAL A 26 -3.27 -24.10 -8.31
CA VAL A 26 -2.64 -24.89 -9.40
C VAL A 26 -1.63 -25.90 -8.89
N ALA A 27 -0.90 -25.55 -7.82
CA ALA A 27 0.11 -26.45 -7.24
C ALA A 27 0.49 -26.05 -5.81
N SER A 28 1.09 -27.03 -5.10
CA SER A 28 1.74 -26.79 -3.80
C SER A 28 3.12 -27.43 -3.75
N ALA A 29 4.04 -26.83 -2.99
CA ALA A 29 5.41 -27.28 -2.80
C ALA A 29 5.78 -27.22 -1.32
N SER A 30 6.73 -28.07 -0.87
CA SER A 30 7.18 -28.12 0.52
C SER A 30 8.52 -27.43 0.77
N ASN A 31 9.14 -26.85 -0.25
CA ASN A 31 10.37 -26.06 -0.16
C ASN A 31 10.62 -25.26 -1.45
N GLY A 32 11.61 -24.37 -1.41
CA GLY A 32 11.94 -23.51 -2.52
C GLY A 32 12.39 -24.21 -3.79
N GLU A 33 13.11 -25.36 -3.70
CA GLU A 33 13.52 -26.11 -4.88
C GLU A 33 12.34 -26.70 -5.64
N GLN A 34 11.39 -27.27 -4.92
CA GLN A 34 10.16 -27.79 -5.52
C GLN A 34 9.33 -26.66 -6.14
N ALA A 35 9.24 -25.49 -5.48
CA ALA A 35 8.55 -24.32 -6.00
C ALA A 35 9.13 -23.89 -7.36
N ILE A 36 10.46 -23.84 -7.51
CA ILE A 36 11.15 -23.52 -8.76
C ILE A 36 10.80 -24.53 -9.87
N LEU A 37 10.77 -25.84 -9.53
CA LEU A 37 10.42 -26.89 -10.51
C LEU A 37 8.95 -26.78 -10.97
N VAL A 38 8.05 -26.47 -10.05
CA VAL A 38 6.62 -26.26 -10.35
C VAL A 38 6.44 -25.04 -11.23
N MET A 39 7.08 -23.93 -10.90
CA MET A 39 6.99 -22.68 -11.65
C MET A 39 7.44 -22.79 -13.11
N LYS A 40 8.37 -23.69 -13.41
CA LYS A 40 8.81 -23.99 -14.80
C LYS A 40 7.78 -24.78 -15.62
N ARG A 41 6.79 -25.39 -14.96
CA ARG A 41 5.80 -26.30 -15.60
C ARG A 41 4.39 -25.71 -15.65
N HIS A 42 4.11 -24.74 -14.81
CA HIS A 42 2.78 -24.16 -14.63
C HIS A 42 2.84 -22.64 -14.73
N ALA A 43 1.84 -22.04 -15.33
CA ALA A 43 1.64 -20.60 -15.26
C ALA A 43 1.10 -20.25 -13.87
N ILE A 44 1.84 -19.45 -13.10
CA ILE A 44 1.52 -19.06 -11.73
C ILE A 44 1.44 -17.55 -11.65
N GLU A 45 0.28 -17.03 -11.29
CA GLU A 45 0.09 -15.57 -11.11
C GLU A 45 0.59 -15.09 -9.75
N VAL A 46 0.27 -15.88 -8.68
CA VAL A 46 0.58 -15.52 -7.30
C VAL A 46 1.21 -16.71 -6.58
N VAL A 47 2.26 -16.44 -5.82
CA VAL A 47 2.92 -17.41 -4.93
C VAL A 47 2.77 -16.94 -3.50
N VAL A 48 2.20 -17.77 -2.63
CA VAL A 48 2.29 -17.60 -1.18
C VAL A 48 3.47 -18.42 -0.71
N LEU A 49 4.53 -17.76 -0.24
CA LEU A 49 5.85 -18.35 0.00
C LEU A 49 6.22 -18.23 1.49
N ASP A 50 6.38 -19.36 2.15
CA ASP A 50 6.94 -19.40 3.50
C ASP A 50 8.39 -18.95 3.52
N ILE A 51 8.78 -18.29 4.61
CA ILE A 51 10.15 -17.85 4.84
C ILE A 51 11.05 -19.01 5.28
N GLU A 52 10.63 -19.78 6.28
CA GLU A 52 11.47 -20.80 6.93
C GLU A 52 11.10 -22.19 6.41
N MET A 53 11.89 -22.72 5.50
CA MET A 53 11.71 -24.06 4.92
C MET A 53 13.03 -24.82 4.85
N PRO A 54 13.01 -26.17 4.94
CA PRO A 54 14.20 -27.00 4.73
C PRO A 54 14.64 -26.97 3.26
N VAL A 55 15.88 -27.37 2.99
CA VAL A 55 16.51 -27.48 1.66
C VAL A 55 16.76 -26.10 1.02
N MET A 56 15.73 -25.32 0.80
CA MET A 56 15.80 -23.95 0.29
C MET A 56 14.72 -23.11 0.94
N ASP A 57 15.12 -22.08 1.68
CA ASP A 57 14.21 -21.11 2.33
C ASP A 57 13.57 -20.16 1.33
N GLY A 58 12.53 -19.43 1.81
CA GLY A 58 11.78 -18.50 0.95
C GLY A 58 12.59 -17.32 0.45
N LEU A 59 13.51 -16.78 1.27
CA LEU A 59 14.33 -15.64 0.87
C LEU A 59 15.31 -16.01 -0.25
N THR A 60 15.85 -17.22 -0.20
CA THR A 60 16.72 -17.79 -1.25
C THR A 60 15.92 -18.17 -2.51
N ALA A 61 14.68 -18.64 -2.34
CA ALA A 61 13.81 -19.02 -3.47
C ALA A 61 13.27 -17.81 -4.24
N LEU A 62 12.92 -16.72 -3.54
CA LEU A 62 12.29 -15.53 -4.11
C LEU A 62 12.98 -14.99 -5.37
N PRO A 63 14.29 -14.65 -5.37
CA PRO A 63 14.93 -14.12 -6.57
C PRO A 63 14.96 -15.13 -7.72
N ARG A 64 14.96 -16.43 -7.43
CA ARG A 64 14.94 -17.48 -8.45
C ARG A 64 13.56 -17.64 -9.09
N LEU A 65 12.48 -17.46 -8.31
CA LEU A 65 11.11 -17.43 -8.82
C LEU A 65 10.89 -16.22 -9.72
N LEU A 66 11.33 -15.03 -9.27
CA LEU A 66 11.28 -13.79 -10.05
C LEU A 66 12.13 -13.84 -11.32
N ALA A 67 13.21 -14.63 -11.34
CA ALA A 67 14.02 -14.84 -12.53
C ALA A 67 13.33 -15.73 -13.58
N ILE A 68 12.39 -16.60 -13.19
CA ILE A 68 11.58 -17.44 -14.10
C ILE A 68 10.45 -16.59 -14.71
N ASP A 69 9.74 -15.84 -13.87
CA ASP A 69 8.70 -14.90 -14.30
C ASP A 69 8.81 -13.60 -13.47
N ARG A 70 9.14 -12.50 -14.14
CA ARG A 70 9.32 -11.19 -13.49
C ARG A 70 8.03 -10.56 -13.01
N ASP A 71 6.91 -10.97 -13.59
CA ASP A 71 5.59 -10.42 -13.27
C ASP A 71 4.91 -11.15 -12.13
N VAL A 72 5.36 -12.39 -11.78
CA VAL A 72 4.78 -13.18 -10.70
C VAL A 72 4.73 -12.39 -9.39
N LYS A 73 3.60 -12.46 -8.71
CA LYS A 73 3.42 -11.78 -7.44
C LYS A 73 3.70 -12.74 -6.28
N VAL A 74 4.68 -12.40 -5.45
CA VAL A 74 5.06 -13.23 -4.31
C VAL A 74 4.61 -12.56 -3.01
N ILE A 75 3.79 -13.27 -2.23
CA ILE A 75 3.38 -12.91 -0.87
C ILE A 75 4.22 -13.74 0.09
N MET A 76 5.01 -13.10 0.94
CA MET A 76 5.78 -13.81 1.97
C MET A 76 4.88 -14.18 3.14
N ALA A 77 4.80 -15.45 3.50
CA ALA A 77 4.12 -15.90 4.70
C ALA A 77 5.11 -16.01 5.86
N SER A 78 4.86 -15.36 6.98
CA SER A 78 5.80 -15.35 8.10
C SER A 78 5.11 -15.39 9.45
N THR A 79 5.78 -15.95 10.47
CA THR A 79 5.33 -15.80 11.86
C THR A 79 5.63 -14.40 12.37
N LEU A 80 4.77 -13.86 13.28
CA LEU A 80 4.92 -12.51 13.85
C LEU A 80 6.05 -12.44 14.89
N THR A 81 7.28 -12.71 14.48
CA THR A 81 8.47 -12.51 15.30
C THR A 81 9.30 -11.34 14.79
N HIS A 82 10.06 -10.69 15.67
CA HIS A 82 10.95 -9.58 15.29
C HIS A 82 11.99 -10.02 14.25
N LYS A 83 12.48 -11.26 14.34
CA LYS A 83 13.40 -11.84 13.35
C LYS A 83 12.73 -11.94 11.98
N ASN A 84 11.54 -12.51 11.93
CA ASN A 84 10.82 -12.74 10.68
C ASN A 84 10.28 -11.45 10.06
N ALA A 85 9.96 -10.44 10.88
CA ALA A 85 9.65 -9.12 10.36
C ALA A 85 10.84 -8.52 9.59
N LYS A 86 12.07 -8.61 10.11
CA LYS A 86 13.28 -8.15 9.39
C LYS A 86 13.48 -8.92 8.08
N VAL A 87 13.28 -10.24 8.09
CA VAL A 87 13.40 -11.07 6.88
C VAL A 87 12.31 -10.70 5.86
N SER A 88 11.08 -10.43 6.31
CA SER A 88 10.00 -9.94 5.43
C SER A 88 10.37 -8.63 4.73
N PHE A 89 10.98 -7.67 5.44
CA PHE A 89 11.48 -6.44 4.81
C PHE A 89 12.62 -6.69 3.81
N GLN A 90 13.50 -7.65 4.08
CA GLN A 90 14.52 -8.07 3.10
C GLN A 90 13.88 -8.68 1.86
N ALA A 91 12.83 -9.48 2.02
CA ALA A 91 12.08 -10.06 0.91
C ALA A 91 11.34 -8.99 0.09
N LEU A 92 10.71 -8.00 0.74
CA LEU A 92 10.09 -6.85 0.03
C LEU A 92 11.16 -6.11 -0.81
N ALA A 93 12.31 -5.81 -0.23
CA ALA A 93 13.43 -5.18 -0.95
C ALA A 93 14.01 -6.07 -2.08
N ALA A 94 13.83 -7.39 -2.01
CA ALA A 94 14.22 -8.36 -3.05
C ALA A 94 13.13 -8.60 -4.10
N GLY A 95 11.98 -7.90 -4.02
CA GLY A 95 10.91 -7.91 -5.02
C GLY A 95 9.67 -8.72 -4.62
N ALA A 96 9.51 -9.13 -3.36
CA ALA A 96 8.22 -9.64 -2.90
C ALA A 96 7.16 -8.52 -2.97
N ALA A 97 5.96 -8.86 -3.44
CA ALA A 97 4.88 -7.88 -3.60
C ALA A 97 4.23 -7.49 -2.26
N ASP A 98 4.17 -8.43 -1.33
CA ASP A 98 3.61 -8.20 0.01
C ASP A 98 4.04 -9.31 0.97
N TYR A 99 3.58 -9.22 2.21
CA TYR A 99 3.71 -10.27 3.21
C TYR A 99 2.36 -10.49 3.92
N ILE A 100 2.23 -11.66 4.59
CA ILE A 100 1.09 -11.99 5.44
C ILE A 100 1.57 -12.71 6.69
N PRO A 101 1.08 -12.34 7.89
CA PRO A 101 1.38 -13.07 9.10
C PRO A 101 0.65 -14.43 9.11
N LYS A 102 1.37 -15.52 9.37
CA LYS A 102 0.75 -16.84 9.54
C LYS A 102 -0.18 -16.86 10.75
N PRO A 103 -1.32 -17.56 10.68
CA PRO A 103 -2.21 -17.71 11.83
C PRO A 103 -1.49 -18.44 12.96
N SER A 104 -1.52 -17.89 14.18
CA SER A 104 -1.01 -18.55 15.36
C SER A 104 -2.14 -19.33 16.05
N ALA A 105 -1.84 -20.54 16.56
CA ALA A 105 -2.80 -21.41 17.24
C ALA A 105 -3.41 -20.81 18.53
N THR A 106 -2.90 -19.67 18.99
CA THR A 106 -3.28 -19.00 20.25
C THR A 106 -4.15 -17.75 20.09
N ARG A 107 -4.52 -17.35 18.85
CA ARG A 107 -5.37 -16.17 18.63
C ARG A 107 -6.81 -16.55 18.33
N ASP A 108 -7.72 -15.77 18.90
CA ASP A 108 -9.17 -15.93 18.88
C ASP A 108 -9.79 -16.18 17.50
N ILE A 109 -11.01 -16.75 17.49
CA ILE A 109 -11.81 -17.13 16.31
C ILE A 109 -11.95 -15.98 15.31
N HIS A 110 -12.03 -14.72 15.78
CA HIS A 110 -12.07 -13.52 14.94
C HIS A 110 -10.79 -13.30 14.11
N SER A 111 -9.62 -13.63 14.64
CA SER A 111 -8.36 -13.51 13.91
C SER A 111 -8.26 -14.46 12.70
N GLY A 112 -9.00 -15.58 12.75
CA GLY A 112 -9.06 -16.54 11.65
C GLY A 112 -9.85 -16.02 10.44
N GLU A 113 -10.94 -15.27 10.66
CA GLU A 113 -11.75 -14.67 9.59
C GLU A 113 -11.04 -13.48 8.95
N ASP A 114 -10.40 -12.64 9.76
CA ASP A 114 -9.61 -11.51 9.29
C ASP A 114 -8.43 -11.97 8.43
N PHE A 115 -7.70 -13.00 8.88
CA PHE A 115 -6.63 -13.60 8.10
C PHE A 115 -7.12 -14.15 6.75
N ARG A 116 -8.25 -14.91 6.76
CA ARG A 116 -8.81 -15.46 5.51
C ARG A 116 -9.19 -14.36 4.54
N ARG A 117 -9.85 -13.31 5.02
CA ARG A 117 -10.25 -12.17 4.21
C ARG A 117 -9.03 -11.46 3.64
N GLU A 118 -8.03 -11.14 4.48
CA GLU A 118 -6.81 -10.46 4.06
C GLU A 118 -6.05 -11.27 2.99
N LEU A 119 -5.81 -12.56 3.25
CA LEU A 119 -5.12 -13.43 2.31
C LEU A 119 -5.86 -13.53 0.97
N THR A 120 -7.17 -13.79 1.01
CA THR A 120 -7.99 -13.92 -0.20
C THR A 120 -7.98 -12.62 -1.01
N GLN A 121 -8.14 -11.49 -0.35
CA GLN A 121 -8.10 -10.19 -1.00
C GLN A 121 -6.72 -9.90 -1.62
N LYS A 122 -5.61 -10.15 -0.89
CA LYS A 122 -4.25 -9.96 -1.40
C LYS A 122 -4.00 -10.83 -2.64
N VAL A 123 -4.38 -12.10 -2.61
CA VAL A 123 -4.22 -13.01 -3.75
C VAL A 123 -5.02 -12.52 -4.97
N LYS A 124 -6.27 -12.11 -4.77
CA LYS A 124 -7.12 -11.57 -5.87
C LYS A 124 -6.55 -10.27 -6.44
N GLY A 125 -6.20 -9.33 -5.59
CA GLY A 125 -5.66 -8.04 -6.01
C GLY A 125 -4.34 -8.17 -6.77
N LEU A 126 -3.44 -9.02 -6.26
CA LEU A 126 -2.14 -9.27 -6.89
C LEU A 126 -2.27 -10.09 -8.18
N GLY A 127 -3.20 -11.06 -8.25
CA GLY A 127 -3.52 -11.80 -9.48
C GLY A 127 -4.07 -10.87 -10.56
N ALA A 128 -4.97 -9.94 -10.19
CA ALA A 128 -5.46 -8.93 -11.12
C ALA A 128 -4.31 -8.02 -11.63
N ALA A 129 -3.41 -7.58 -10.75
CA ALA A 129 -2.25 -6.79 -11.13
C ALA A 129 -1.30 -7.56 -12.05
N TYR A 130 -1.09 -8.86 -11.82
CA TYR A 130 -0.30 -9.72 -12.72
C TYR A 130 -0.90 -9.75 -14.13
N ARG A 131 -2.20 -10.00 -14.27
CA ARG A 131 -2.90 -10.06 -15.56
C ARG A 131 -2.89 -8.72 -16.30
N LEU A 132 -3.05 -7.61 -15.58
CA LEU A 132 -2.95 -6.26 -16.15
C LEU A 132 -1.57 -6.00 -16.76
N ASN A 133 -0.49 -6.35 -16.07
CA ASN A 133 0.87 -6.18 -16.55
C ASN A 133 1.14 -6.96 -17.85
N ARG A 134 0.49 -8.11 -18.04
CA ARG A 134 0.62 -8.93 -19.26
C ARG A 134 -0.37 -8.58 -20.37
N GLY A 135 -1.22 -7.61 -20.14
CA GLY A 135 -2.23 -7.20 -21.14
C GLY A 135 -3.41 -8.18 -21.28
N GLU A 136 -3.50 -9.19 -20.41
CA GLU A 136 -4.55 -10.24 -20.44
C GLU A 136 -5.84 -9.79 -19.71
N GLY A 137 -5.80 -8.69 -18.97
CA GLY A 137 -6.84 -8.26 -18.04
C GLY A 137 -8.01 -7.46 -18.61
N ARG A 138 -8.19 -7.41 -19.94
CA ARG A 138 -9.27 -6.58 -20.51
C ARG A 138 -10.67 -7.19 -20.45
N ALA A 139 -10.80 -8.50 -20.26
CA ALA A 139 -12.10 -9.20 -20.25
C ALA A 139 -12.69 -9.40 -18.84
N ASP A 140 -11.86 -9.61 -17.81
CA ASP A 140 -12.32 -10.02 -16.47
C ASP A 140 -12.47 -8.88 -15.46
N ALA A 141 -11.97 -7.68 -15.74
CA ALA A 141 -12.07 -6.52 -14.86
C ALA A 141 -13.53 -6.07 -14.61
N ALA A 142 -14.44 -6.42 -15.49
CA ALA A 142 -15.87 -6.14 -15.32
C ALA A 142 -16.54 -7.02 -14.23
N ALA A 143 -15.97 -8.18 -13.92
CA ALA A 143 -16.53 -9.11 -12.94
C ALA A 143 -16.02 -8.89 -11.51
N SER A 144 -14.88 -8.21 -11.33
CA SER A 144 -14.25 -7.99 -10.01
C SER A 144 -14.65 -6.68 -9.32
N GLY A 145 -15.52 -5.87 -9.94
CA GLY A 145 -15.92 -4.55 -9.40
C GLY A 145 -14.85 -3.46 -9.48
N TYR A 146 -13.69 -3.74 -10.10
CA TYR A 146 -12.64 -2.76 -10.37
C TYR A 146 -12.57 -2.47 -11.87
N PRO A 147 -12.83 -1.23 -12.33
CA PRO A 147 -12.76 -0.89 -13.75
C PRO A 147 -11.32 -0.85 -14.26
N ALA A 148 -10.97 -1.73 -15.21
CA ALA A 148 -9.68 -1.70 -15.91
C ALA A 148 -9.60 -0.55 -16.91
N ARG A 149 -8.45 0.12 -16.96
CA ARG A 149 -8.17 1.20 -17.92
C ARG A 149 -6.89 0.95 -18.72
N ALA A 150 -6.96 1.21 -20.01
CA ALA A 150 -5.83 1.13 -20.93
C ALA A 150 -4.89 2.34 -20.77
N VAL A 151 -3.59 2.07 -20.61
CA VAL A 151 -2.53 3.10 -20.60
C VAL A 151 -2.03 3.29 -22.02
N SER A 152 -2.18 4.52 -22.57
CA SER A 152 -1.50 4.98 -23.78
C SER A 152 -0.32 5.85 -23.38
N SER A 153 0.86 5.51 -23.90
CA SER A 153 2.11 6.27 -23.70
C SER A 153 1.99 7.72 -24.19
N PRO A 154 2.61 8.70 -23.50
CA PRO A 154 2.50 10.09 -23.91
C PRO A 154 3.39 10.38 -25.13
N LYS A 155 2.79 10.51 -26.31
CA LYS A 155 3.39 11.25 -27.42
C LYS A 155 2.88 12.69 -27.39
N ALA A 156 3.80 13.62 -27.54
CA ALA A 156 3.57 15.05 -27.59
C ALA A 156 2.45 15.43 -28.58
N ILE A 157 1.54 16.29 -28.13
CA ILE A 157 0.41 16.77 -28.93
C ILE A 157 0.76 18.12 -29.53
N MET A 158 0.86 18.14 -30.87
CA MET A 158 0.48 19.32 -31.67
C MET A 158 -0.93 19.08 -32.23
N ARG A 159 -1.73 20.15 -32.20
CA ARG A 159 -3.14 20.20 -32.62
C ARG A 159 -3.36 19.78 -34.06
N ASP A 160 -4.38 19.02 -34.35
CA ASP A 160 -5.36 19.44 -35.38
C ASP A 160 -6.73 18.81 -35.13
N LYS A 161 -7.81 19.52 -35.49
CA LYS A 161 -9.21 19.15 -35.34
C LYS A 161 -9.67 18.39 -36.59
N THR A 162 -10.24 17.18 -36.40
CA THR A 162 -11.45 16.74 -37.13
C THR A 162 -11.97 15.45 -36.51
N ALA A 163 -13.30 15.33 -36.41
CA ALA A 163 -14.06 14.27 -35.78
C ALA A 163 -13.95 12.93 -36.44
N ASP A 164 -13.95 11.83 -35.67
CA ASP A 164 -14.92 10.76 -35.94
C ASP A 164 -15.12 9.87 -34.69
N ALA A 165 -16.33 9.30 -34.58
CA ALA A 165 -16.85 8.62 -33.40
C ALA A 165 -16.37 7.17 -33.33
N GLY A 166 -16.04 6.70 -32.09
CA GLY A 166 -15.85 5.28 -31.83
C GLY A 166 -14.73 4.93 -30.83
N ALA A 167 -14.64 5.62 -29.67
CA ALA A 167 -13.73 5.24 -28.60
C ALA A 167 -14.51 4.92 -27.33
N SER A 168 -14.40 3.68 -26.87
CA SER A 168 -14.95 3.17 -25.62
C SER A 168 -14.58 4.05 -24.42
N ASP A 169 -15.57 4.35 -23.61
CA ASP A 169 -15.64 5.24 -22.48
C ASP A 169 -14.66 4.86 -21.34
N ALA A 170 -13.40 5.22 -21.48
CA ALA A 170 -12.45 5.28 -20.37
C ALA A 170 -12.72 6.61 -19.66
N ARG A 171 -13.50 6.62 -18.55
CA ARG A 171 -13.78 7.83 -17.79
C ARG A 171 -12.47 8.55 -17.46
N ALA A 172 -12.33 9.76 -17.98
CA ALA A 172 -11.24 10.66 -17.60
C ALA A 172 -11.34 10.91 -16.08
N ILE A 173 -10.20 10.84 -15.37
CA ILE A 173 -10.16 11.19 -13.95
C ILE A 173 -10.34 12.71 -13.87
N ASP A 174 -11.41 13.15 -13.19
CA ASP A 174 -11.61 14.55 -12.92
C ASP A 174 -10.67 15.00 -11.81
N LEU A 175 -9.75 15.90 -12.16
CA LEU A 175 -8.82 16.47 -11.20
C LEU A 175 -9.36 17.80 -10.65
N ARG A 176 -9.34 17.93 -9.32
CA ARG A 176 -9.64 19.19 -8.64
C ARG A 176 -8.48 20.19 -8.82
N ARG A 177 -8.79 21.47 -8.86
CA ARG A 177 -7.75 22.50 -8.70
C ARG A 177 -7.20 22.43 -7.29
N ALA A 178 -5.86 22.33 -7.15
CA ALA A 178 -5.21 22.45 -5.86
C ALA A 178 -5.53 23.84 -5.26
N SER A 179 -5.88 23.87 -3.97
CA SER A 179 -6.05 25.15 -3.26
C SER A 179 -4.68 25.82 -3.11
N PRO A 180 -4.53 27.12 -3.40
CA PRO A 180 -3.24 27.83 -3.27
C PRO A 180 -2.90 28.15 -1.81
N GLY A 181 -3.10 27.20 -0.90
CA GLY A 181 -2.83 27.32 0.53
C GLY A 181 -1.39 26.97 0.90
N LYS A 182 -0.99 27.37 2.12
CA LYS A 182 0.25 26.88 2.73
C LYS A 182 0.02 25.48 3.26
N VAL A 183 0.87 24.53 2.89
CA VAL A 183 0.86 23.20 3.50
C VAL A 183 1.58 23.27 4.85
N ASP A 184 0.92 22.83 5.91
CA ASP A 184 1.46 22.79 7.26
C ASP A 184 1.69 21.34 7.74
N ILE A 185 1.10 20.36 7.05
CA ILE A 185 1.28 18.93 7.33
C ILE A 185 1.11 18.09 6.07
N ILE A 186 1.91 17.04 5.96
CA ILE A 186 1.77 15.99 4.95
C ILE A 186 1.25 14.74 5.65
N ALA A 187 0.20 14.13 5.09
CA ALA A 187 -0.35 12.86 5.53
C ALA A 187 -0.20 11.82 4.41
N ILE A 188 0.31 10.62 4.72
CA ILE A 188 0.52 9.57 3.73
C ILE A 188 -0.19 8.30 4.17
N GLY A 189 -1.04 7.75 3.30
CA GLY A 189 -1.71 6.48 3.50
C GLY A 189 -1.25 5.43 2.51
N SER A 190 -1.01 4.19 2.96
CA SER A 190 -0.57 3.08 2.11
C SER A 190 -0.89 1.70 2.69
N SER A 191 -0.84 0.65 1.84
CA SER A 191 -1.07 -0.74 2.23
C SER A 191 -0.15 -1.69 1.45
N THR A 192 -0.69 -2.61 0.65
CA THR A 192 0.07 -3.55 -0.20
C THR A 192 0.99 -2.81 -1.17
N GLY A 193 2.28 -3.15 -1.18
CA GLY A 193 3.32 -2.41 -1.91
C GLY A 193 3.74 -1.10 -1.24
N GLY A 194 3.03 -0.69 -0.17
CA GLY A 194 3.27 0.55 0.56
C GLY A 194 4.68 0.72 1.13
N PRO A 195 5.25 -0.28 1.80
CA PRO A 195 6.60 -0.13 2.37
C PRO A 195 7.65 0.25 1.34
N GLU A 196 7.64 -0.37 0.16
CA GLU A 196 8.57 -0.05 -0.93
C GLU A 196 8.31 1.36 -1.50
N ALA A 197 7.05 1.70 -1.75
CA ALA A 197 6.65 3.02 -2.23
C ALA A 197 7.03 4.13 -1.22
N LEU A 198 6.82 3.90 0.08
CA LEU A 198 7.23 4.82 1.15
C LEU A 198 8.75 5.01 1.17
N LEU A 199 9.53 3.94 1.09
CA LEU A 199 10.99 4.03 1.10
C LEU A 199 11.52 4.77 -0.13
N ALA A 200 10.96 4.50 -1.32
CA ALA A 200 11.30 5.22 -2.55
C ALA A 200 10.98 6.72 -2.43
N LEU A 201 9.77 7.05 -1.96
CA LEU A 201 9.34 8.43 -1.75
C LEU A 201 10.23 9.15 -0.72
N MET A 202 10.51 8.54 0.42
CA MET A 202 11.31 9.14 1.49
C MET A 202 12.77 9.33 1.10
N LYS A 203 13.34 8.39 0.36
CA LYS A 203 14.68 8.51 -0.21
C LYS A 203 14.77 9.68 -1.19
N GLU A 204 13.77 9.84 -2.05
CA GLU A 204 13.72 10.94 -3.03
C GLU A 204 13.47 12.30 -2.34
N LEU A 205 12.65 12.36 -1.29
CA LEU A 205 12.45 13.58 -0.49
C LEU A 205 13.73 14.03 0.21
N ASN A 206 14.55 13.09 0.68
CA ASN A 206 15.86 13.33 1.29
C ASN A 206 15.86 14.55 2.24
N GLY A 207 14.90 14.61 3.16
CA GLY A 207 14.80 15.67 4.14
C GLY A 207 14.44 17.07 3.64
N SER A 208 14.01 17.21 2.38
CA SER A 208 13.75 18.50 1.73
C SER A 208 12.46 19.22 2.19
N VAL A 209 11.60 18.56 2.95
CA VAL A 209 10.39 19.16 3.53
C VAL A 209 10.54 19.33 5.04
N ASP A 210 10.12 20.48 5.57
CA ASP A 210 10.24 20.78 7.01
C ASP A 210 8.93 20.65 7.77
N VAL A 211 7.79 20.56 7.06
CA VAL A 211 6.51 20.28 7.71
C VAL A 211 6.50 18.88 8.32
N PRO A 212 5.71 18.62 9.38
CA PRO A 212 5.56 17.28 9.91
C PRO A 212 4.95 16.36 8.86
N VAL A 213 5.36 15.09 8.89
CA VAL A 213 4.83 14.03 8.02
C VAL A 213 4.21 12.96 8.90
N MET A 214 2.94 12.65 8.69
CA MET A 214 2.24 11.55 9.35
C MET A 214 1.98 10.44 8.35
N ILE A 215 2.25 9.19 8.75
CA ILE A 215 2.15 8.03 7.88
C ILE A 215 1.27 6.98 8.54
N THR A 216 0.28 6.51 7.81
CA THR A 216 -0.47 5.30 8.14
C THR A 216 -0.19 4.24 7.07
N GLN A 217 0.48 3.17 7.48
CA GLN A 217 0.68 1.96 6.70
C GLN A 217 -0.09 0.82 7.37
N HIS A 218 -0.94 0.12 6.63
CA HIS A 218 -1.61 -1.08 7.14
C HIS A 218 -0.59 -2.16 7.42
N MET A 219 -0.25 -2.32 8.71
CA MET A 219 0.84 -3.19 9.13
C MET A 219 0.67 -3.56 10.60
N PRO A 220 0.93 -4.82 11.01
CA PRO A 220 0.82 -5.22 12.41
C PRO A 220 1.94 -4.61 13.27
N PRO A 221 1.77 -4.64 14.61
CA PRO A 221 2.84 -4.29 15.55
C PRO A 221 4.16 -5.01 15.23
N THR A 222 5.30 -4.48 15.65
CA THR A 222 6.66 -4.95 15.35
C THR A 222 7.11 -4.57 13.93
N PHE A 223 6.25 -4.74 12.92
CA PHE A 223 6.58 -4.35 11.55
C PHE A 223 6.62 -2.83 11.39
N THR A 224 5.71 -2.12 12.04
CA THR A 224 5.67 -0.65 12.04
C THR A 224 6.92 -0.06 12.68
N THR A 225 7.44 -0.64 13.76
CA THR A 225 8.71 -0.22 14.39
C THR A 225 9.89 -0.32 13.41
N ILE A 226 10.00 -1.45 12.69
CA ILE A 226 11.08 -1.68 11.71
C ILE A 226 10.93 -0.75 10.51
N LEU A 227 9.69 -0.53 10.04
CA LEU A 227 9.43 0.40 8.93
C LEU A 227 9.82 1.83 9.31
N ALA A 228 9.51 2.27 10.54
CA ALA A 228 9.91 3.59 11.03
C ALA A 228 11.43 3.79 10.98
N ASP A 229 12.21 2.79 11.41
CA ASP A 229 13.67 2.81 11.32
C ASP A 229 14.17 2.91 9.87
N HIS A 230 13.56 2.15 8.95
CA HIS A 230 13.93 2.19 7.54
C HIS A 230 13.59 3.55 6.90
N ILE A 231 12.41 4.10 7.18
CA ILE A 231 11.99 5.44 6.73
C ILE A 231 12.94 6.51 7.27
N GLY A 232 13.30 6.43 8.55
CA GLY A 232 14.25 7.38 9.16
C GLY A 232 15.59 7.40 8.44
N ARG A 233 16.15 6.21 8.13
CA ARG A 233 17.40 6.08 7.37
C ARG A 233 17.27 6.59 5.93
N ALA A 234 16.17 6.24 5.26
CA ALA A 234 15.95 6.62 3.87
C ALA A 234 15.73 8.14 3.71
N SER A 235 15.02 8.76 4.65
CA SER A 235 14.68 10.19 4.59
C SER A 235 15.75 11.10 5.17
N GLY A 236 16.69 10.58 5.97
CA GLY A 236 17.62 11.39 6.77
C GLY A 236 16.96 12.23 7.87
N LYS A 237 15.68 11.95 8.20
CA LYS A 237 14.90 12.62 9.25
C LYS A 237 14.58 11.69 10.41
N LYS A 238 14.28 12.26 11.57
CA LYS A 238 13.81 11.46 12.71
C LYS A 238 12.43 10.91 12.39
N CYS A 239 12.34 9.60 12.28
CA CYS A 239 11.10 8.84 12.14
C CYS A 239 10.99 7.85 13.29
N ALA A 240 9.80 7.72 13.87
CA ALA A 240 9.48 6.74 14.91
C ALA A 240 7.99 6.42 14.85
N GLU A 241 7.59 5.31 15.47
CA GLU A 241 6.19 5.12 15.84
C GLU A 241 5.74 6.28 16.72
N ALA A 242 4.54 6.77 16.45
CA ALA A 242 3.92 7.84 17.21
C ALA A 242 3.64 7.41 18.64
N VAL A 243 3.73 8.35 19.57
CA VAL A 243 3.42 8.15 21.00
C VAL A 243 2.22 9.00 21.37
N ASP A 244 1.30 8.44 22.18
CA ASP A 244 0.12 9.19 22.64
C ASP A 244 0.53 10.45 23.42
N GLY A 245 -0.10 11.58 23.11
CA GLY A 245 0.17 12.86 23.74
C GLY A 245 1.42 13.59 23.22
N GLU A 246 2.21 13.03 22.31
CA GLU A 246 3.36 13.77 21.78
C GLU A 246 2.95 14.91 20.85
N PRO A 247 3.66 16.07 20.88
CA PRO A 247 3.35 17.20 20.00
C PRO A 247 3.73 16.90 18.54
N VAL A 248 2.92 17.38 17.60
CA VAL A 248 3.19 17.29 16.16
C VAL A 248 4.21 18.38 15.78
N LEU A 249 5.48 17.99 15.72
CA LEU A 249 6.59 18.93 15.50
C LEU A 249 7.07 18.94 14.03
N PRO A 250 7.42 20.13 13.49
CA PRO A 250 8.04 20.26 12.18
C PRO A 250 9.32 19.42 12.06
N GLY A 251 9.61 18.94 10.85
CA GLY A 251 10.82 18.18 10.55
C GLY A 251 10.85 16.76 11.09
N ARG A 252 9.75 16.27 11.68
CA ARG A 252 9.60 14.88 12.14
C ARG A 252 8.65 14.08 11.27
N ILE A 253 8.90 12.79 11.23
CA ILE A 253 8.03 11.80 10.61
C ILE A 253 7.44 10.91 11.70
N PHE A 254 6.13 10.79 11.73
CA PHE A 254 5.37 9.98 12.69
C PHE A 254 4.70 8.83 11.94
N LEU A 255 4.97 7.60 12.35
CA LEU A 255 4.34 6.41 11.80
C LEU A 255 3.30 5.89 12.80
N ALA A 256 2.09 5.62 12.33
CA ALA A 256 1.06 5.00 13.15
C ALA A 256 1.54 3.62 13.63
N PRO A 257 1.53 3.35 14.95
CA PRO A 257 1.86 2.03 15.47
C PRO A 257 0.79 1.01 15.06
N GLY A 258 1.21 -0.21 14.78
CA GLY A 258 0.27 -1.30 14.49
C GLY A 258 -0.69 -1.50 15.67
N ASP A 259 -1.93 -1.84 15.35
CA ASP A 259 -3.03 -2.06 16.32
C ASP A 259 -3.54 -0.79 17.01
N TYR A 260 -3.13 0.42 16.58
CA TYR A 260 -3.65 1.69 17.08
C TYR A 260 -4.01 2.61 15.91
N HIS A 261 -5.17 3.26 16.01
CA HIS A 261 -5.45 4.43 15.17
C HIS A 261 -4.64 5.62 15.65
N MET A 262 -4.04 6.34 14.71
CA MET A 262 -3.31 7.59 14.98
C MET A 262 -4.14 8.78 14.49
N THR A 263 -4.47 9.68 15.39
CA THR A 263 -5.23 10.90 15.13
C THR A 263 -4.50 12.11 15.68
N VAL A 264 -4.98 13.32 15.37
CA VAL A 264 -4.46 14.57 15.94
C VAL A 264 -5.60 15.34 16.62
N ALA A 265 -5.33 15.83 17.82
CA ALA A 265 -6.23 16.69 18.57
C ALA A 265 -5.58 18.06 18.84
N LEU A 266 -6.41 19.08 19.04
CA LEU A 266 -5.97 20.40 19.51
C LEU A 266 -6.18 20.47 21.04
N GLU A 267 -5.10 20.53 21.79
CA GLU A 267 -5.12 20.57 23.25
C GLU A 267 -4.28 21.74 23.76
N ASN A 268 -4.87 22.59 24.57
CA ASN A 268 -4.23 23.80 25.12
C ASN A 268 -3.55 24.69 24.05
N GLY A 269 -4.09 24.68 22.82
CA GLY A 269 -3.53 25.43 21.68
C GLY A 269 -2.41 24.71 20.93
N GLU A 270 -2.00 23.53 21.37
CA GLU A 270 -1.02 22.68 20.71
C GLU A 270 -1.67 21.49 19.97
N LYS A 271 -1.08 21.09 18.86
CA LYS A 271 -1.51 19.91 18.10
C LYS A 271 -0.75 18.70 18.61
N VAL A 272 -1.46 17.73 19.15
CA VAL A 272 -0.92 16.54 19.78
C VAL A 272 -1.44 15.27 19.10
N ILE A 273 -0.60 14.25 19.04
CA ILE A 273 -1.01 12.92 18.55
C ILE A 273 -1.86 12.22 19.61
N ARG A 274 -2.92 11.57 19.15
CA ARG A 274 -3.73 10.66 19.97
C ARG A 274 -3.75 9.27 19.35
N LEU A 275 -3.48 8.29 20.18
CA LEU A 275 -3.56 6.88 19.81
C LEU A 275 -4.77 6.25 20.50
N ASN A 276 -5.56 5.48 19.78
CA ASN A 276 -6.69 4.74 20.34
C ASN A 276 -6.83 3.36 19.69
N GLN A 277 -7.55 2.48 20.37
CA GLN A 277 -7.89 1.14 19.90
C GLN A 277 -9.39 1.01 19.59
N ASP A 278 -9.99 2.05 19.05
CA ASP A 278 -11.36 1.99 18.53
C ASP A 278 -11.50 0.84 17.52
N PRO A 279 -12.71 0.37 17.23
CA PRO A 279 -12.92 -0.69 16.26
C PRO A 279 -12.21 -0.42 14.93
N PRO A 280 -11.67 -1.46 14.25
CA PRO A 280 -11.05 -1.31 12.95
C PRO A 280 -11.98 -0.61 11.95
N VAL A 281 -11.42 0.37 11.20
CA VAL A 281 -12.10 1.05 10.09
C VAL A 281 -11.60 0.42 8.79
N ASN A 282 -12.51 0.08 7.88
CA ASN A 282 -12.20 -0.67 6.67
C ASN A 282 -11.40 -1.96 6.95
N TYR A 283 -11.68 -2.59 8.11
CA TYR A 283 -10.95 -3.76 8.65
C TYR A 283 -9.49 -3.49 8.99
N CYS A 284 -9.06 -2.24 9.07
CA CYS A 284 -7.67 -1.83 9.34
C CYS A 284 -7.56 -1.08 10.66
N ARG A 285 -6.49 -1.37 11.40
CA ARG A 285 -6.02 -0.60 12.55
C ARG A 285 -4.49 -0.69 12.61
N PRO A 286 -3.79 0.41 12.24
CA PRO A 286 -4.28 1.76 11.93
C PRO A 286 -5.08 1.86 10.63
N ALA A 287 -5.97 2.89 10.55
CA ALA A 287 -6.70 3.25 9.34
C ALA A 287 -6.34 4.66 8.86
N VAL A 288 -6.26 4.85 7.55
CA VAL A 288 -5.93 6.13 6.90
C VAL A 288 -7.05 7.13 7.08
N ASP A 289 -8.30 6.68 6.98
CA ASP A 289 -9.49 7.54 7.15
C ASP A 289 -9.51 8.23 8.52
N MET A 290 -9.13 7.52 9.59
CA MET A 290 -9.07 8.10 10.94
C MET A 290 -8.03 9.22 11.03
N MET A 291 -6.83 8.99 10.50
CA MET A 291 -5.76 9.99 10.45
C MET A 291 -6.20 11.21 9.65
N LEU A 292 -6.67 11.03 8.41
CA LEU A 292 -7.02 12.13 7.52
C LEU A 292 -8.19 12.95 8.05
N THR A 293 -9.22 12.32 8.60
CA THR A 293 -10.38 13.01 9.18
C THR A 293 -9.95 13.91 10.33
N SER A 294 -9.11 13.42 11.24
CA SER A 294 -8.61 14.23 12.35
C SER A 294 -7.72 15.40 11.89
N LEU A 295 -6.93 15.19 10.84
CA LEU A 295 -6.09 16.23 10.25
C LEU A 295 -6.92 17.30 9.54
N ALA A 296 -7.98 16.92 8.82
CA ALA A 296 -8.92 17.86 8.21
C ALA A 296 -9.56 18.77 9.28
N GLN A 297 -9.92 18.24 10.43
CA GLN A 297 -10.48 18.99 11.55
C GLN A 297 -9.47 19.94 12.22
N THR A 298 -8.20 19.53 12.33
CA THR A 298 -7.19 20.29 13.11
C THR A 298 -6.33 21.23 12.27
N TYR A 299 -6.14 20.94 10.99
CA TYR A 299 -5.31 21.74 10.07
C TYR A 299 -6.12 22.39 8.95
N GLY A 300 -7.38 21.97 8.74
CA GLY A 300 -8.24 22.51 7.69
C GLY A 300 -7.59 22.40 6.31
N ARG A 301 -7.62 23.49 5.56
CA ARG A 301 -7.07 23.62 4.21
C ARG A 301 -5.55 23.40 4.07
N ASN A 302 -4.83 23.34 5.18
CA ASN A 302 -3.36 23.24 5.19
C ASN A 302 -2.86 21.79 5.17
N VAL A 303 -3.74 20.80 4.94
CA VAL A 303 -3.39 19.38 4.79
C VAL A 303 -3.05 19.08 3.35
N LEU A 304 -1.94 18.34 3.14
CA LEU A 304 -1.64 17.65 1.88
C LEU A 304 -1.64 16.15 2.14
N ALA A 305 -2.66 15.46 1.65
CA ALA A 305 -2.80 14.01 1.74
C ALA A 305 -2.25 13.32 0.48
N VAL A 306 -1.52 12.23 0.69
CA VAL A 306 -0.95 11.38 -0.36
C VAL A 306 -1.48 9.96 -0.15
N ILE A 307 -2.16 9.41 -1.14
CA ILE A 307 -2.62 8.02 -1.10
C ILE A 307 -1.75 7.21 -2.07
N LEU A 308 -0.95 6.32 -1.49
CA LEU A 308 -0.06 5.42 -2.23
C LEU A 308 -0.73 4.07 -2.50
N THR A 309 0.00 3.21 -3.20
CA THR A 309 -0.41 1.83 -3.48
C THR A 309 -1.00 1.15 -2.27
N GLY A 310 -2.08 0.43 -2.47
CA GLY A 310 -2.79 -0.28 -1.41
C GLY A 310 -4.10 -0.87 -1.90
N MET A 311 -4.54 -1.89 -1.20
CA MET A 311 -5.79 -2.58 -1.50
C MET A 311 -6.96 -1.93 -0.77
N GLY A 312 -8.16 -2.06 -1.35
CA GLY A 312 -9.38 -1.51 -0.77
C GLY A 312 -9.56 -0.02 -1.07
N HIS A 313 -10.18 0.69 -0.14
CA HIS A 313 -10.58 2.08 -0.32
C HIS A 313 -10.32 2.96 0.92
N ASP A 314 -9.58 2.47 1.90
CA ASP A 314 -9.21 3.29 3.08
C ASP A 314 -8.44 4.53 2.63
N GLY A 315 -8.78 5.67 3.19
CA GLY A 315 -8.35 7.00 2.72
C GLY A 315 -9.38 7.70 1.81
N LEU A 316 -10.48 7.02 1.42
CA LEU A 316 -11.53 7.63 0.61
C LEU A 316 -12.37 8.62 1.42
N ASP A 317 -12.86 8.21 2.58
CA ASP A 317 -13.69 9.07 3.42
C ASP A 317 -12.85 10.16 4.11
N GLY A 318 -11.65 9.83 4.57
CA GLY A 318 -10.67 10.81 5.04
C GLY A 318 -10.23 11.79 3.96
N GLY A 319 -10.07 11.34 2.72
CA GLY A 319 -9.80 12.18 1.55
C GLY A 319 -10.94 13.14 1.24
N ARG A 320 -12.22 12.71 1.42
CA ARG A 320 -13.39 13.61 1.35
C ARG A 320 -13.31 14.68 2.41
N ALA A 321 -13.07 14.31 3.66
CA ALA A 321 -12.93 15.28 4.75
C ALA A 321 -11.83 16.32 4.48
N VAL A 322 -10.67 15.86 3.95
CA VAL A 322 -9.57 16.78 3.55
C VAL A 322 -10.02 17.72 2.44
N THR A 323 -10.74 17.23 1.42
CA THR A 323 -11.20 18.06 0.30
C THR A 323 -12.34 19.00 0.69
N GLU A 324 -13.22 18.61 1.61
CA GLU A 324 -14.28 19.46 2.17
C GLU A 324 -13.69 20.60 3.04
N ALA A 325 -12.53 20.36 3.66
CA ALA A 325 -11.76 21.38 4.36
C ALA A 325 -10.84 22.22 3.44
N ASP A 326 -11.01 22.15 2.11
CA ASP A 326 -10.18 22.79 1.08
C ASP A 326 -8.70 22.34 1.09
N GLY A 327 -8.39 21.21 1.66
CA GLY A 327 -7.07 20.58 1.60
C GLY A 327 -6.77 19.94 0.24
N ILE A 328 -5.55 19.44 0.10
CA ILE A 328 -5.04 18.82 -1.14
C ILE A 328 -4.99 17.30 -0.95
N VAL A 329 -5.52 16.56 -1.91
CA VAL A 329 -5.35 15.11 -2.02
C VAL A 329 -4.64 14.80 -3.33
N ILE A 330 -3.60 13.98 -3.27
CA ILE A 330 -2.94 13.40 -4.45
C ILE A 330 -2.88 11.88 -4.31
N ALA A 331 -2.81 11.19 -5.43
CA ALA A 331 -2.74 9.74 -5.47
C ALA A 331 -1.58 9.25 -6.33
N GLN A 332 -1.04 8.08 -5.99
CA GLN A 332 -0.15 7.34 -6.87
C GLN A 332 -0.93 6.86 -8.09
N ASP A 333 -0.29 6.84 -9.26
CA ASP A 333 -0.91 6.35 -10.48
C ASP A 333 -1.00 4.81 -10.52
N GLU A 334 -1.79 4.30 -11.46
CA GLU A 334 -1.99 2.86 -11.64
C GLU A 334 -0.70 2.16 -12.09
N ALA A 335 0.05 2.79 -12.98
CA ALA A 335 1.21 2.19 -13.62
C ALA A 335 2.35 1.88 -12.65
N THR A 336 2.51 2.67 -11.58
CA THR A 336 3.56 2.46 -10.57
C THR A 336 3.03 1.86 -9.27
N SER A 337 1.71 1.63 -9.13
CA SER A 337 1.12 0.97 -7.98
C SER A 337 1.21 -0.56 -8.10
N VAL A 338 1.54 -1.23 -7.00
CA VAL A 338 1.42 -2.70 -6.90
C VAL A 338 -0.05 -3.12 -6.97
N ILE A 339 -0.90 -2.40 -6.23
CA ILE A 339 -2.37 -2.50 -6.30
C ILE A 339 -2.94 -1.07 -6.29
N TRP A 340 -3.71 -0.72 -7.32
CA TRP A 340 -4.33 0.61 -7.46
C TRP A 340 -5.72 0.66 -6.85
N GLY A 341 -5.90 0.07 -5.64
CA GLY A 341 -7.17 0.09 -4.89
C GLY A 341 -7.37 1.41 -4.17
N MET A 342 -6.62 1.65 -3.10
CA MET A 342 -6.69 2.88 -2.31
C MET A 342 -6.49 4.14 -3.16
N PRO A 343 -5.39 4.28 -3.95
CA PRO A 343 -5.21 5.47 -4.77
C PRO A 343 -6.25 5.58 -5.88
N GLY A 344 -6.69 4.46 -6.45
CA GLY A 344 -7.76 4.42 -7.45
C GLY A 344 -9.10 4.90 -6.89
N ALA A 345 -9.43 4.53 -5.65
CA ALA A 345 -10.67 4.93 -5.01
C ALA A 345 -10.79 6.46 -4.86
N VAL A 346 -9.74 7.14 -4.37
CA VAL A 346 -9.75 8.60 -4.22
C VAL A 346 -9.68 9.32 -5.58
N ALA A 347 -8.97 8.75 -6.56
CA ALA A 347 -8.86 9.31 -7.90
C ALA A 347 -10.20 9.23 -8.66
N GLN A 348 -10.87 8.08 -8.63
CA GLN A 348 -12.18 7.86 -9.29
C GLN A 348 -13.32 8.65 -8.62
N ALA A 349 -13.19 8.94 -7.32
CA ALA A 349 -14.13 9.80 -6.60
C ALA A 349 -13.94 11.30 -6.91
N GLY A 350 -12.98 11.69 -7.77
CA GLY A 350 -12.71 13.08 -8.15
C GLY A 350 -12.12 13.92 -7.01
N LEU A 351 -11.47 13.28 -6.02
CA LEU A 351 -10.91 13.97 -4.86
C LEU A 351 -9.50 14.51 -5.13
N CYS A 352 -8.80 13.96 -6.14
CA CYS A 352 -7.39 14.24 -6.37
C CYS A 352 -7.14 15.55 -7.12
N SER A 353 -6.16 16.31 -6.66
CA SER A 353 -5.58 17.42 -7.42
C SER A 353 -4.50 16.97 -8.41
N ALA A 354 -3.91 15.80 -8.18
CA ALA A 354 -2.99 15.15 -9.11
C ALA A 354 -2.99 13.62 -8.90
N VAL A 355 -2.78 12.88 -9.97
CA VAL A 355 -2.49 11.44 -9.96
C VAL A 355 -1.12 11.28 -10.63
N LEU A 356 -0.14 10.77 -9.89
CA LEU A 356 1.27 10.88 -10.24
C LEU A 356 1.99 9.53 -10.11
N PRO A 357 2.93 9.21 -11.02
CA PRO A 357 3.85 8.11 -10.78
C PRO A 357 4.70 8.37 -9.53
N ILE A 358 5.14 7.29 -8.88
CA ILE A 358 5.83 7.35 -7.57
C ILE A 358 7.03 8.31 -7.55
N ASP A 359 7.80 8.35 -8.63
CA ASP A 359 8.98 9.23 -8.79
C ASP A 359 8.62 10.72 -8.96
N ARG A 360 7.35 11.05 -9.23
CA ARG A 360 6.87 12.43 -9.37
C ARG A 360 6.20 12.96 -8.11
N ILE A 361 5.91 12.11 -7.13
CA ILE A 361 5.28 12.54 -5.88
C ILE A 361 6.23 13.40 -5.05
N ALA A 362 7.50 12.99 -4.88
CA ALA A 362 8.47 13.78 -4.12
C ALA A 362 8.72 15.18 -4.72
N PRO A 363 8.90 15.36 -6.05
CA PRO A 363 8.93 16.69 -6.66
C PRO A 363 7.69 17.55 -6.37
N TYR A 364 6.49 16.93 -6.44
CA TYR A 364 5.24 17.62 -6.12
C TYR A 364 5.20 18.08 -4.66
N LEU A 365 5.60 17.23 -3.71
CA LEU A 365 5.67 17.58 -2.28
C LEU A 365 6.68 18.70 -2.01
N ARG A 366 7.86 18.67 -2.64
CA ARG A 366 8.85 19.77 -2.53
C ARG A 366 8.31 21.11 -3.03
N GLN A 367 7.56 21.11 -4.11
CA GLN A 367 6.98 22.32 -4.68
C GLN A 367 5.92 22.94 -3.76
N ASN A 368 5.10 22.12 -3.10
CA ASN A 368 3.94 22.57 -2.32
C ASN A 368 4.22 22.72 -0.83
N ALA A 369 5.15 21.94 -0.27
CA ALA A 369 5.47 21.91 1.16
C ALA A 369 6.98 22.11 1.45
N GLY A 370 7.79 22.43 0.43
CA GLY A 370 9.22 22.66 0.58
C GLY A 370 9.54 23.98 1.31
N ARG A 371 10.79 24.08 1.77
CA ARG A 371 11.32 25.33 2.33
C ARG A 371 11.15 26.47 1.34
N ARG A 372 10.46 27.53 1.71
CA ARG A 372 10.62 28.80 1.01
C ARG A 372 12.04 29.30 1.34
N VAL A 373 12.95 29.21 0.37
CA VAL A 373 14.20 29.95 0.44
C VAL A 373 13.83 31.42 0.54
N LYS A 374 14.19 32.05 1.68
CA LYS A 374 14.01 33.49 1.90
C LYS A 374 14.98 34.23 1.02
#